data_e37a21a91d74ebb9ce427ddd99f45513
#
_entry.id   e37a21a91d74ebb9ce427ddd99f45513
#
_cell.length_a   1.000
_cell.length_b   1.000
_cell.length_c   1.000
_cell.angle_alpha   90.00
_cell.angle_beta   90.00
_cell.angle_gamma   90.00
#
_symmetry.space_group_name_H-M   'P 1'
#
loop_
_entity.id
_entity.type
_entity.pdbx_description
1 polymer ?
#
loop_
_entity_poly.entity_id
_entity_poly.type
_entity_poly.pdbx_seq_one_letter_code
_entity_poly.pdbx_strand_id
1 'polypeptide(L)'
;MKGLITSACIFAALALVSCDGSSRLAKNIQGSWSGTPENFTDNSAVTATILETLDFSAPVASSAMGDKSGPIVIAGMLTVSTQVVADADYVEPLTLTATAKSSISGTWTVIDDDEIALALDINTLNVEVDPSDVVAEGNAMLGTNNVQIDSLKPSVSQSVSGAMKRALAMRYASIRHLDDVKVKGPLLKFEIGKMDCVFTRQGAQQ
;
A
#
# COMPACT_ATOMS: atom_id res chain seq x y z
N MET A 1 20.04 78.75 8.22
CA MET A 1 19.50 77.75 9.20
C MET A 1 19.16 76.51 8.36
N LYS A 2 19.86 75.42 8.63
CA LYS A 2 19.81 74.18 7.86
C LYS A 2 18.66 73.28 8.38
N GLY A 3 17.66 73.01 7.57
CA GLY A 3 16.61 72.07 7.88
C GLY A 3 17.04 70.64 7.52
N LEU A 4 17.16 69.80 8.54
CA LEU A 4 17.42 68.35 8.37
C LEU A 4 16.10 67.66 7.97
N ILE A 5 16.09 67.10 6.77
CA ILE A 5 15.00 66.18 6.35
C ILE A 5 15.41 64.78 6.74
N THR A 6 14.76 64.26 7.80
CA THR A 6 14.94 62.89 8.26
C THR A 6 14.08 61.99 7.38
N SER A 7 14.73 61.28 6.45
CA SER A 7 14.07 60.27 5.62
C SER A 7 13.88 59.00 6.46
N ALA A 8 12.65 58.74 6.92
CA ALA A 8 12.29 57.47 7.57
C ALA A 8 12.14 56.40 6.48
N CYS A 9 13.14 55.55 6.36
CA CYS A 9 13.05 54.31 5.59
C CYS A 9 12.18 53.33 6.34
N ILE A 10 10.90 53.22 5.90
CA ILE A 10 10.04 52.14 6.32
C ILE A 10 10.50 50.89 5.58
N PHE A 11 11.31 50.06 6.27
CA PHE A 11 11.51 48.66 5.86
C PHE A 11 10.21 47.90 6.06
N ALA A 12 9.39 47.84 5.02
CA ALA A 12 8.35 46.84 4.93
C ALA A 12 9.05 45.46 4.85
N ALA A 13 9.21 44.79 5.96
CA ALA A 13 9.54 43.40 6.00
C ALA A 13 8.36 42.63 5.34
N LEU A 14 8.46 42.43 4.02
CA LEU A 14 7.68 41.39 3.35
C LEU A 14 8.11 40.08 4.01
N ALA A 15 7.34 39.63 4.98
CA ALA A 15 7.34 38.24 5.40
C ALA A 15 6.92 37.47 4.15
N LEU A 16 7.90 37.00 3.40
CA LEU A 16 7.75 35.93 2.44
C LEU A 16 7.27 34.75 3.27
N VAL A 17 5.96 34.58 3.33
CA VAL A 17 5.37 33.30 3.69
C VAL A 17 5.78 32.38 2.54
N SER A 18 6.98 31.83 2.68
CA SER A 18 7.39 30.69 1.88
C SER A 18 6.31 29.66 2.15
N CYS A 19 5.39 29.48 1.18
CA CYS A 19 4.50 28.33 1.20
C CYS A 19 5.43 27.12 1.16
N ASP A 20 5.72 26.58 2.35
CA ASP A 20 6.52 25.38 2.51
C ASP A 20 5.80 24.25 1.76
N GLY A 21 6.34 23.87 0.59
CA GLY A 21 5.79 22.84 -0.28
C GLY A 21 5.59 21.54 0.48
N SER A 22 6.51 21.20 1.37
CA SER A 22 6.45 20.01 2.19
C SER A 22 5.30 20.05 3.23
N SER A 23 4.99 21.18 3.86
CA SER A 23 3.79 21.29 4.72
C SER A 23 2.49 21.16 3.93
N ARG A 24 2.46 21.66 2.69
CA ARG A 24 1.33 21.47 1.79
C ARG A 24 1.17 20.00 1.37
N LEU A 25 2.29 19.32 1.04
CA LEU A 25 2.27 17.90 0.71
C LEU A 25 1.79 17.10 1.92
N ALA A 26 2.33 17.34 3.12
CA ALA A 26 1.93 16.67 4.36
C ALA A 26 0.42 16.78 4.64
N LYS A 27 -0.18 17.92 4.35
CA LYS A 27 -1.64 18.12 4.48
C LYS A 27 -2.41 17.39 3.39
N ASN A 28 -1.93 17.42 2.15
CA ASN A 28 -2.67 16.90 1.01
C ASN A 28 -2.60 15.37 0.91
N ILE A 29 -1.52 14.74 1.43
CA ILE A 29 -1.36 13.28 1.38
C ILE A 29 -2.32 12.54 2.32
N GLN A 30 -2.76 13.17 3.42
CA GLN A 30 -3.60 12.55 4.43
C GLN A 30 -4.89 11.97 3.85
N GLY A 31 -5.30 10.83 4.40
CA GLY A 31 -6.49 10.07 4.01
C GLY A 31 -6.15 8.73 3.37
N SER A 32 -7.19 8.03 2.91
CA SER A 32 -7.08 6.71 2.33
C SER A 32 -7.04 6.78 0.81
N TRP A 33 -6.11 6.03 0.22
CA TRP A 33 -5.83 5.98 -1.20
C TRP A 33 -5.81 4.53 -1.68
N SER A 34 -6.56 4.21 -2.72
CA SER A 34 -6.62 2.88 -3.32
C SER A 34 -5.87 2.85 -4.64
N GLY A 35 -4.98 1.88 -4.78
CA GLY A 35 -4.30 1.57 -6.03
C GLY A 35 -5.19 0.88 -7.04
N THR A 36 -4.58 0.34 -8.08
CA THR A 36 -5.19 -0.59 -9.03
C THR A 36 -4.62 -1.99 -8.79
N PRO A 37 -5.40 -3.05 -9.07
CA PRO A 37 -4.85 -4.40 -8.98
C PRO A 37 -3.61 -4.56 -9.85
N GLU A 38 -2.55 -5.10 -9.28
CA GLU A 38 -1.29 -5.37 -9.98
C GLU A 38 -0.87 -6.84 -9.81
N ASN A 39 -0.10 -7.36 -10.76
CA ASN A 39 0.49 -8.68 -10.64
C ASN A 39 1.58 -8.65 -9.60
N PHE A 40 1.46 -9.57 -8.62
CA PHE A 40 2.36 -9.64 -7.47
C PHE A 40 3.40 -10.76 -7.60
N THR A 41 3.09 -11.84 -8.32
CA THR A 41 4.01 -12.93 -8.58
C THR A 41 4.08 -13.28 -10.06
N ASP A 42 5.27 -13.66 -10.50
CA ASP A 42 5.60 -14.06 -11.87
C ASP A 42 5.82 -15.57 -12.03
N ASN A 43 5.48 -16.36 -11.01
CA ASN A 43 5.71 -17.79 -11.04
C ASN A 43 4.60 -18.49 -11.83
N SER A 44 4.95 -19.27 -12.86
CA SER A 44 4.01 -19.98 -13.71
C SER A 44 3.08 -20.96 -12.98
N ALA A 45 3.47 -21.44 -11.81
CA ALA A 45 2.65 -22.35 -11.00
C ALA A 45 1.70 -21.61 -10.04
N VAL A 46 1.99 -20.36 -9.70
CA VAL A 46 1.21 -19.53 -8.77
C VAL A 46 1.09 -18.14 -9.35
N THR A 47 -0.11 -17.67 -9.56
CA THR A 47 -0.41 -16.28 -9.91
C THR A 47 -1.00 -15.59 -8.70
N ALA A 48 -0.56 -14.37 -8.43
CA ALA A 48 -1.16 -13.54 -7.40
C ALA A 48 -1.31 -12.11 -7.92
N THR A 49 -2.46 -11.51 -7.64
CA THR A 49 -2.72 -10.09 -7.82
C THR A 49 -2.89 -9.44 -6.45
N ILE A 50 -2.46 -8.19 -6.32
CA ILE A 50 -2.64 -7.41 -5.11
C ILE A 50 -3.35 -6.09 -5.44
N LEU A 51 -4.31 -5.71 -4.60
CA LEU A 51 -4.89 -4.37 -4.55
C LEU A 51 -4.48 -3.73 -3.24
N GLU A 52 -3.64 -2.71 -3.29
CA GLU A 52 -3.16 -2.00 -2.10
C GLU A 52 -3.97 -0.74 -1.80
N THR A 53 -4.12 -0.46 -0.51
CA THR A 53 -4.69 0.78 0.03
C THR A 53 -3.68 1.39 0.99
N LEU A 54 -3.38 2.67 0.81
CA LEU A 54 -2.51 3.45 1.68
C LEU A 54 -3.38 4.37 2.54
N ASP A 55 -3.25 4.29 3.85
CA ASP A 55 -3.91 5.20 4.79
C ASP A 55 -2.86 6.07 5.49
N PHE A 56 -2.79 7.34 5.09
CA PHE A 56 -1.92 8.34 5.70
C PHE A 56 -2.71 9.07 6.80
N SER A 57 -2.53 8.67 8.03
CA SER A 57 -3.19 9.32 9.17
C SER A 57 -2.58 10.68 9.46
N ALA A 58 -3.37 11.55 10.09
CA ALA A 58 -2.92 12.88 10.47
C ALA A 58 -1.71 12.82 11.42
N PRO A 59 -0.82 13.83 11.40
CA PRO A 59 0.30 13.92 12.31
C PRO A 59 -0.14 13.86 13.77
N VAL A 60 0.67 13.19 14.59
CA VAL A 60 0.46 13.18 16.03
C VAL A 60 1.13 14.43 16.62
N ALA A 61 0.37 15.27 17.33
CA ALA A 61 0.80 16.57 17.85
C ALA A 61 2.06 16.55 18.74
N SER A 62 2.47 15.36 19.21
CA SER A 62 3.68 15.15 20.03
C SER A 62 4.90 14.70 19.24
N SER A 63 4.84 14.59 17.93
CA SER A 63 5.98 14.12 17.13
C SER A 63 7.08 15.20 17.09
N ALA A 64 8.33 14.77 17.22
CA ALA A 64 9.49 15.68 17.08
C ALA A 64 9.60 16.29 15.65
N MET A 65 8.93 15.70 14.67
CA MET A 65 8.89 16.13 13.27
C MET A 65 7.73 17.08 12.97
N GLY A 66 6.93 17.46 13.98
CA GLY A 66 5.82 18.41 13.83
C GLY A 66 4.68 17.85 12.98
N ASP A 67 4.15 18.70 12.10
CA ASP A 67 2.99 18.43 11.24
C ASP A 67 3.33 17.69 9.92
N LYS A 68 4.58 17.30 9.71
CA LYS A 68 5.09 16.67 8.49
C LYS A 68 5.26 15.14 8.61
N SER A 69 4.85 14.54 9.71
CA SER A 69 5.01 13.10 9.96
C SER A 69 3.80 12.54 10.67
N GLY A 70 3.39 11.32 10.31
CA GLY A 70 2.26 10.65 10.93
C GLY A 70 2.29 9.13 10.73
N PRO A 71 1.31 8.41 11.31
CA PRO A 71 1.15 6.99 11.08
C PRO A 71 0.74 6.69 9.64
N ILE A 72 1.20 5.55 9.11
CA ILE A 72 0.70 4.96 7.88
C ILE A 72 0.27 3.51 8.12
N VAL A 73 -0.80 3.11 7.46
CA VAL A 73 -1.18 1.70 7.32
C VAL A 73 -1.26 1.39 5.82
N ILE A 74 -0.61 0.31 5.40
CA ILE A 74 -0.78 -0.25 4.07
C ILE A 74 -1.60 -1.52 4.23
N ALA A 75 -2.79 -1.55 3.65
CA ALA A 75 -3.63 -2.73 3.58
C ALA A 75 -3.60 -3.30 2.17
N GLY A 76 -3.67 -4.62 2.05
CA GLY A 76 -3.67 -5.32 0.77
C GLY A 76 -4.77 -6.38 0.71
N MET A 77 -5.41 -6.49 -0.44
CA MET A 77 -6.24 -7.63 -0.80
C MET A 77 -5.53 -8.39 -1.91
N LEU A 78 -5.17 -9.65 -1.64
CA LEU A 78 -4.49 -10.51 -2.59
C LEU A 78 -5.45 -11.59 -3.07
N THR A 79 -5.46 -11.83 -4.39
CA THR A 79 -6.08 -13.02 -4.98
C THR A 79 -4.96 -13.92 -5.48
N VAL A 80 -4.85 -15.10 -4.89
CA VAL A 80 -3.79 -16.07 -5.18
C VAL A 80 -4.43 -17.29 -5.84
N SER A 81 -3.97 -17.63 -7.04
CA SER A 81 -4.44 -18.81 -7.78
C SER A 81 -3.27 -19.75 -8.05
N THR A 82 -3.47 -21.02 -7.81
CA THR A 82 -2.50 -22.07 -8.09
C THR A 82 -3.16 -23.25 -8.76
N GLN A 83 -2.43 -23.91 -9.66
CA GLN A 83 -2.87 -25.15 -10.27
C GLN A 83 -2.28 -26.34 -9.51
N VAL A 84 -3.14 -27.26 -9.11
CA VAL A 84 -2.75 -28.50 -8.42
C VAL A 84 -3.07 -29.64 -9.37
N VAL A 85 -2.04 -30.39 -9.75
CA VAL A 85 -2.18 -31.66 -10.45
C VAL A 85 -2.36 -32.75 -9.39
N ALA A 86 -3.58 -33.24 -9.24
CA ALA A 86 -3.89 -34.17 -8.14
C ALA A 86 -3.36 -35.60 -8.38
N ASP A 87 -3.22 -36.01 -9.63
CA ASP A 87 -2.64 -37.31 -10.02
C ASP A 87 -2.31 -37.32 -11.50
N ALA A 88 -1.33 -38.15 -11.92
CA ALA A 88 -0.91 -38.28 -13.31
C ALA A 88 -2.00 -38.84 -14.26
N ASP A 89 -3.04 -39.44 -13.70
CA ASP A 89 -4.16 -40.04 -14.45
C ASP A 89 -5.33 -39.04 -14.64
N TYR A 90 -5.29 -37.83 -14.06
CA TYR A 90 -6.32 -36.81 -14.20
C TYR A 90 -5.96 -35.83 -15.32
N VAL A 91 -6.82 -35.70 -16.29
CA VAL A 91 -6.60 -34.95 -17.53
C VAL A 91 -6.64 -33.43 -17.33
N GLU A 92 -7.21 -32.94 -16.23
CA GLU A 92 -7.34 -31.48 -16.00
C GLU A 92 -6.84 -31.08 -14.62
N PRO A 93 -5.97 -30.06 -14.51
CA PRO A 93 -5.51 -29.56 -13.23
C PRO A 93 -6.64 -28.86 -12.47
N LEU A 94 -6.67 -29.06 -11.16
CA LEU A 94 -7.53 -28.33 -10.26
C LEU A 94 -6.94 -26.94 -10.00
N THR A 95 -7.73 -25.88 -10.20
CA THR A 95 -7.33 -24.52 -9.82
C THR A 95 -7.85 -24.23 -8.41
N LEU A 96 -6.96 -23.88 -7.50
CA LEU A 96 -7.29 -23.37 -6.18
C LEU A 96 -7.08 -21.85 -6.18
N THR A 97 -8.12 -21.12 -5.79
CA THR A 97 -8.05 -19.66 -5.61
C THR A 97 -8.30 -19.33 -4.15
N ALA A 98 -7.45 -18.51 -3.57
CA ALA A 98 -7.57 -18.03 -2.21
C ALA A 98 -7.52 -16.50 -2.18
N THR A 99 -8.37 -15.89 -1.34
CA THR A 99 -8.30 -14.46 -1.05
C THR A 99 -7.59 -14.24 0.27
N ALA A 100 -6.53 -13.43 0.26
CA ALA A 100 -5.77 -13.06 1.45
C ALA A 100 -5.95 -11.56 1.74
N LYS A 101 -6.01 -11.23 3.01
CA LYS A 101 -5.97 -9.84 3.49
C LYS A 101 -4.64 -9.59 4.17
N SER A 102 -4.00 -8.49 3.85
CA SER A 102 -2.75 -8.10 4.49
C SER A 102 -2.84 -6.71 5.10
N SER A 103 -2.03 -6.46 6.11
CA SER A 103 -1.83 -5.12 6.68
C SER A 103 -0.43 -4.99 7.26
N ILE A 104 0.15 -3.81 7.13
CA ILE A 104 1.41 -3.42 7.76
C ILE A 104 1.29 -1.97 8.22
N SER A 105 1.88 -1.66 9.37
CA SER A 105 1.88 -0.31 9.94
C SER A 105 3.28 0.29 9.89
N GLY A 106 3.34 1.61 9.97
CA GLY A 106 4.60 2.35 10.00
C GLY A 106 4.38 3.83 10.22
N THR A 107 5.38 4.61 9.86
CA THR A 107 5.31 6.07 9.86
C THR A 107 5.70 6.62 8.50
N TRP A 108 5.08 7.72 8.13
CA TRP A 108 5.43 8.53 6.98
C TRP A 108 6.01 9.87 7.44
N THR A 109 6.93 10.43 6.69
CA THR A 109 7.53 11.74 6.94
C THR A 109 7.81 12.43 5.62
N VAL A 110 7.27 13.63 5.42
CA VAL A 110 7.63 14.46 4.26
C VAL A 110 9.01 15.04 4.49
N ILE A 111 9.94 14.73 3.61
CA ILE A 111 11.33 15.20 3.67
C ILE A 111 11.63 16.32 2.68
N ASP A 112 10.89 16.37 1.56
CA ASP A 112 10.93 17.47 0.61
C ASP A 112 9.53 17.79 0.07
N ASP A 113 9.39 18.72 -0.86
CA ASP A 113 8.10 19.15 -1.43
C ASP A 113 7.47 18.08 -2.35
N ASP A 114 8.22 17.07 -2.75
CA ASP A 114 7.80 15.93 -3.57
C ASP A 114 8.34 14.57 -3.10
N GLU A 115 8.88 14.49 -1.87
CA GLU A 115 9.45 13.25 -1.34
C GLU A 115 8.91 12.91 0.05
N ILE A 116 8.54 11.62 0.25
CA ILE A 116 8.06 11.08 1.51
C ILE A 116 8.90 9.87 1.90
N ALA A 117 9.54 9.93 3.08
CA ALA A 117 10.16 8.76 3.69
C ALA A 117 9.12 7.87 4.37
N LEU A 118 9.28 6.57 4.23
CA LEU A 118 8.47 5.54 4.89
C LEU A 118 9.35 4.70 5.84
N ALA A 119 8.88 4.52 7.06
CA ALA A 119 9.45 3.59 8.03
C ALA A 119 8.40 2.54 8.41
N LEU A 120 8.32 1.47 7.60
CA LEU A 120 7.37 0.37 7.81
C LEU A 120 7.94 -0.61 8.85
N ASP A 121 7.12 -0.99 9.83
CA ASP A 121 7.48 -1.99 10.83
C ASP A 121 7.06 -3.38 10.36
N ILE A 122 8.03 -4.14 9.86
CA ILE A 122 7.82 -5.52 9.34
C ILE A 122 7.25 -6.46 10.43
N ASN A 123 7.46 -6.17 11.71
CA ASN A 123 6.90 -7.00 12.79
C ASN A 123 5.37 -6.85 12.89
N THR A 124 4.81 -5.76 12.37
CA THR A 124 3.36 -5.55 12.32
C THR A 124 2.70 -6.20 11.11
N LEU A 125 3.50 -6.75 10.17
CA LEU A 125 2.96 -7.38 8.97
C LEU A 125 2.10 -8.59 9.34
N ASN A 126 0.82 -8.47 9.05
CA ASN A 126 -0.15 -9.54 9.16
C ASN A 126 -0.66 -9.95 7.77
N VAL A 127 -0.88 -11.25 7.57
CA VAL A 127 -1.53 -11.80 6.37
C VAL A 127 -2.46 -12.90 6.82
N GLU A 128 -3.72 -12.75 6.48
CA GLU A 128 -4.79 -13.68 6.85
C GLU A 128 -5.49 -14.21 5.61
N VAL A 129 -5.73 -15.51 5.61
CA VAL A 129 -6.56 -16.22 4.62
C VAL A 129 -7.63 -16.98 5.40
N ASP A 130 -8.89 -16.62 5.21
CA ASP A 130 -9.98 -17.42 5.76
C ASP A 130 -10.07 -18.72 4.96
N PRO A 131 -10.11 -19.91 5.59
CA PRO A 131 -10.31 -21.17 4.88
C PRO A 131 -11.59 -21.20 4.03
N SER A 132 -12.62 -20.43 4.40
CA SER A 132 -13.84 -20.28 3.60
C SER A 132 -13.63 -19.52 2.29
N ASP A 133 -12.60 -18.68 2.22
CA ASP A 133 -12.21 -17.92 1.02
C ASP A 133 -11.32 -18.75 0.07
N VAL A 134 -11.05 -20.02 0.39
CA VAL A 134 -10.38 -20.97 -0.50
C VAL A 134 -11.42 -21.67 -1.36
N VAL A 135 -11.39 -21.38 -2.66
CA VAL A 135 -12.29 -21.93 -3.67
C VAL A 135 -11.52 -22.86 -4.59
N ALA A 136 -12.11 -24.01 -4.90
CA ALA A 136 -11.58 -24.95 -5.86
C ALA A 136 -12.46 -24.94 -7.11
N GLU A 137 -11.84 -24.71 -8.26
CA GLU A 137 -12.49 -24.73 -9.57
C GLU A 137 -11.88 -25.86 -10.42
N GLY A 138 -12.71 -26.75 -10.93
CA GLY A 138 -12.29 -27.87 -11.79
C GLY A 138 -13.47 -28.70 -12.24
N ASN A 139 -13.22 -29.64 -13.13
CA ASN A 139 -14.27 -30.38 -13.83
C ASN A 139 -15.17 -31.18 -12.89
N ALA A 140 -16.43 -31.36 -13.29
CA ALA A 140 -17.55 -31.97 -12.54
C ALA A 140 -17.31 -33.41 -12.00
N MET A 141 -16.18 -34.05 -12.31
CA MET A 141 -15.78 -35.33 -11.69
C MET A 141 -15.36 -35.20 -10.20
N LEU A 142 -15.20 -33.97 -9.69
CA LEU A 142 -14.93 -33.70 -8.27
C LEU A 142 -16.14 -33.86 -7.35
N GLY A 143 -17.33 -34.13 -7.88
CA GLY A 143 -18.57 -34.28 -7.10
C GLY A 143 -18.51 -35.30 -5.94
N THR A 144 -17.62 -36.28 -6.01
CA THR A 144 -17.35 -37.23 -4.93
C THR A 144 -16.21 -36.84 -3.99
N ASN A 145 -15.39 -35.82 -4.38
CA ASN A 145 -14.19 -35.41 -3.66
C ASN A 145 -14.33 -34.09 -2.89
N ASN A 146 -15.52 -33.45 -2.86
CA ASN A 146 -15.74 -32.20 -2.14
C ASN A 146 -15.31 -32.27 -0.67
N VAL A 147 -15.52 -33.44 -0.01
CA VAL A 147 -15.09 -33.66 1.37
C VAL A 147 -13.56 -33.61 1.52
N GLN A 148 -12.82 -34.09 0.52
CA GLN A 148 -11.35 -34.03 0.54
C GLN A 148 -10.84 -32.60 0.34
N ILE A 149 -11.47 -31.82 -0.55
CA ILE A 149 -11.11 -30.41 -0.79
C ILE A 149 -11.35 -29.59 0.47
N ASP A 150 -12.51 -29.75 1.12
CA ASP A 150 -12.80 -29.02 2.35
C ASP A 150 -11.83 -29.35 3.48
N SER A 151 -11.34 -30.57 3.56
CA SER A 151 -10.31 -30.95 4.54
C SER A 151 -8.94 -30.31 4.27
N LEU A 152 -8.66 -29.92 3.02
CA LEU A 152 -7.40 -29.28 2.62
C LEU A 152 -7.41 -27.75 2.79
N LYS A 153 -8.59 -27.13 2.83
CA LYS A 153 -8.72 -25.66 2.92
C LYS A 153 -7.89 -25.03 4.06
N PRO A 154 -7.89 -25.54 5.30
CA PRO A 154 -7.07 -24.99 6.37
C PRO A 154 -5.57 -25.04 6.08
N SER A 155 -5.10 -26.15 5.49
CA SER A 155 -3.70 -26.32 5.13
C SER A 155 -3.27 -25.38 3.99
N VAL A 156 -4.13 -25.24 2.98
CA VAL A 156 -3.92 -24.29 1.86
C VAL A 156 -3.91 -22.86 2.38
N SER A 157 -4.88 -22.48 3.19
CA SER A 157 -4.98 -21.18 3.83
C SER A 157 -3.69 -20.82 4.57
N GLN A 158 -3.19 -21.71 5.42
CA GLN A 158 -1.96 -21.51 6.17
C GLN A 158 -0.73 -21.40 5.25
N SER A 159 -0.65 -22.22 4.21
CA SER A 159 0.45 -22.20 3.25
C SER A 159 0.48 -20.91 2.45
N VAL A 160 -0.67 -20.46 1.93
CA VAL A 160 -0.82 -19.20 1.19
C VAL A 160 -0.47 -18.02 2.09
N SER A 161 -1.04 -17.97 3.31
CA SER A 161 -0.74 -16.91 4.27
C SER A 161 0.76 -16.79 4.55
N GLY A 162 1.43 -17.92 4.84
CA GLY A 162 2.87 -17.95 5.11
C GLY A 162 3.72 -17.55 3.90
N ALA A 163 3.34 -17.97 2.70
CA ALA A 163 4.05 -17.60 1.46
C ALA A 163 3.88 -16.11 1.16
N MET A 164 2.65 -15.60 1.22
CA MET A 164 2.37 -14.18 0.95
C MET A 164 3.00 -13.28 2.00
N LYS A 165 3.00 -13.68 3.29
CA LYS A 165 3.69 -12.92 4.33
C LYS A 165 5.18 -12.75 4.04
N ARG A 166 5.87 -13.81 3.61
CA ARG A 166 7.30 -13.72 3.24
C ARG A 166 7.52 -12.81 2.03
N ALA A 167 6.70 -12.93 1.00
CA ALA A 167 6.82 -12.14 -0.21
C ALA A 167 6.54 -10.65 0.07
N LEU A 168 5.49 -10.33 0.83
CA LEU A 168 5.18 -8.96 1.23
C LEU A 168 6.24 -8.37 2.17
N ALA A 169 6.81 -9.17 3.08
CA ALA A 169 7.91 -8.72 3.93
C ALA A 169 9.13 -8.26 3.10
N MET A 170 9.48 -9.00 2.05
CA MET A 170 10.57 -8.60 1.13
C MET A 170 10.21 -7.32 0.37
N ARG A 171 8.97 -7.22 -0.16
CA ARG A 171 8.49 -6.02 -0.86
C ARG A 171 8.57 -4.80 0.05
N TYR A 172 7.93 -4.83 1.20
CA TYR A 172 7.85 -3.69 2.11
C TYR A 172 9.19 -3.32 2.75
N ALA A 173 10.08 -4.28 2.97
CA ALA A 173 11.44 -3.99 3.44
C ALA A 173 12.26 -3.16 2.44
N SER A 174 11.93 -3.22 1.15
CA SER A 174 12.60 -2.45 0.10
C SER A 174 12.04 -1.04 -0.08
N ILE A 175 10.81 -0.78 0.35
CA ILE A 175 10.15 0.53 0.20
C ILE A 175 10.61 1.46 1.31
N ARG A 176 11.42 2.47 0.97
CA ARG A 176 11.95 3.46 1.91
C ARG A 176 11.44 4.87 1.64
N HIS A 177 11.21 5.17 0.37
CA HIS A 177 10.80 6.47 -0.11
C HIS A 177 9.70 6.34 -1.15
N LEU A 178 8.85 7.34 -1.20
CA LEU A 178 7.97 7.66 -2.31
C LEU A 178 8.54 8.92 -2.94
N ASP A 179 8.99 8.81 -4.17
CA ASP A 179 9.64 9.88 -4.91
C ASP A 179 8.65 10.52 -5.89
N ASP A 180 8.89 11.76 -6.31
CA ASP A 180 8.09 12.52 -7.30
C ASP A 180 6.58 12.56 -6.94
N VAL A 181 6.29 12.72 -5.64
CA VAL A 181 4.94 12.66 -5.07
C VAL A 181 4.10 13.84 -5.52
N LYS A 182 2.98 13.56 -6.16
CA LYS A 182 2.04 14.57 -6.68
C LYS A 182 0.62 14.24 -6.26
N VAL A 183 -0.02 15.15 -5.55
CA VAL A 183 -1.45 15.07 -5.21
C VAL A 183 -2.22 16.08 -6.06
N LYS A 184 -3.10 15.57 -6.94
CA LYS A 184 -3.95 16.40 -7.82
C LYS A 184 -5.41 15.95 -7.70
N GLY A 185 -6.19 16.68 -6.93
CA GLY A 185 -7.60 16.32 -6.67
C GLY A 185 -7.69 14.92 -6.03
N PRO A 186 -8.40 13.97 -6.64
CA PRO A 186 -8.54 12.62 -6.12
C PRO A 186 -7.34 11.70 -6.46
N LEU A 187 -6.34 12.19 -7.20
CA LEU A 187 -5.22 11.36 -7.65
C LEU A 187 -3.97 11.63 -6.81
N LEU A 188 -3.33 10.55 -6.38
CA LEU A 188 -2.01 10.50 -5.81
C LEU A 188 -1.10 9.73 -6.78
N LYS A 189 0.00 10.35 -7.19
CA LYS A 189 1.04 9.75 -8.03
C LYS A 189 2.37 9.83 -7.31
N PHE A 190 3.17 8.80 -7.41
CA PHE A 190 4.54 8.76 -6.90
C PHE A 190 5.34 7.65 -7.59
N GLU A 191 6.63 7.65 -7.41
CA GLU A 191 7.53 6.59 -7.84
C GLU A 191 8.04 5.79 -6.64
N ILE A 192 8.17 4.46 -6.82
CA ILE A 192 8.94 3.59 -5.94
C ILE A 192 10.12 3.05 -6.76
N GLY A 193 11.30 3.59 -6.52
CA GLY A 193 12.45 3.34 -7.38
C GLY A 193 12.23 3.88 -8.80
N LYS A 194 11.87 3.02 -9.76
CA LYS A 194 11.58 3.41 -11.15
C LYS A 194 10.18 3.05 -11.61
N MET A 195 9.32 2.67 -10.68
CA MET A 195 7.93 2.29 -10.97
C MET A 195 6.99 3.44 -10.65
N ASP A 196 6.26 3.89 -11.66
CA ASP A 196 5.14 4.82 -11.48
C ASP A 196 3.98 4.13 -10.75
N CYS A 197 3.51 4.74 -9.68
CA CYS A 197 2.37 4.31 -8.90
C CYS A 197 1.26 5.36 -8.96
N VAL A 198 0.02 4.91 -9.17
CA VAL A 198 -1.15 5.79 -9.20
C VAL A 198 -2.22 5.25 -8.28
N PHE A 199 -2.66 6.10 -7.36
CA PHE A 199 -3.71 5.80 -6.39
C PHE A 199 -4.83 6.83 -6.48
N THR A 200 -6.03 6.40 -6.10
CA THR A 200 -7.22 7.26 -6.08
C THR A 200 -7.73 7.41 -4.66
N ARG A 201 -8.09 8.61 -4.25
CA ARG A 201 -8.62 8.90 -2.91
C ARG A 201 -9.93 8.16 -2.69
N GLN A 202 -10.03 7.40 -1.61
CA GLN A 202 -11.28 6.74 -1.22
C GLN A 202 -12.29 7.78 -0.70
N GLY A 203 -13.57 7.57 -1.05
CA GLY A 203 -14.66 8.46 -0.62
C GLY A 203 -14.79 9.79 -1.39
N ALA A 204 -13.93 10.04 -2.39
CA ALA A 204 -14.20 11.11 -3.35
C ALA A 204 -15.29 10.63 -4.31
N GLN A 205 -16.54 10.87 -3.94
CA GLN A 205 -17.67 10.66 -4.88
C GLN A 205 -17.47 11.58 -6.08
N GLN A 206 -17.57 11.00 -7.27
CA GLN A 206 -17.65 11.71 -8.53
C GLN A 206 -18.96 12.47 -8.64
#